data_16b967d4a4315f75f62544b4c997cf21
#
_entry.id   16b967d4a4315f75f62544b4c997cf21
#
_cell.length_a   1.000
_cell.length_b   1.000
_cell.length_c   1.000
_cell.angle_alpha   90.00
_cell.angle_beta   90.00
_cell.angle_gamma   90.00
#
_symmetry.space_group_name_H-M   'P 1'
#
loop_
_entity.id
_entity.type
_entity.pdbx_description
1 polymer ?
#
loop_
_entity_poly.entity_id
_entity_poly.type
_entity_poly.pdbx_seq_one_letter_code
_entity_poly.pdbx_strand_id
1 'polypeptide(L)'
;MNFYSMPTRRGAQTFFAKSSKEGETFAKALQSALNAEINSKEGGRQYSALCAEKYILECSPYPSAIVECGFLSNYADEINLQKTEYQMRLASVLCGVCKRVLKRRCR
;
A
#
# COMPACT_ATOMS: atom_id res chain seq x y z
N MET A 1 8.37 -2.29 6.02
CA MET A 1 8.73 -2.97 4.78
C MET A 1 8.56 -4.46 4.93
N ASN A 2 8.27 -5.12 3.86
CA ASN A 2 8.03 -6.55 3.91
C ASN A 2 9.28 -7.32 3.48
N PHE A 3 9.55 -8.43 4.15
CA PHE A 3 10.57 -9.38 3.75
C PHE A 3 9.88 -10.66 3.28
N TYR A 4 10.15 -11.08 2.06
CA TYR A 4 9.56 -12.25 1.46
C TYR A 4 10.65 -13.12 0.84
N SER A 5 10.52 -14.44 0.94
CA SER A 5 11.58 -15.36 0.52
C SER A 5 11.78 -15.46 -1.00
N MET A 6 10.81 -14.98 -1.81
CA MET A 6 10.91 -15.03 -3.27
C MET A 6 11.55 -13.74 -3.80
N PRO A 7 12.80 -13.80 -4.31
CA PRO A 7 13.49 -12.58 -4.76
C PRO A 7 12.83 -11.88 -5.96
N THR A 8 11.97 -12.57 -6.68
CA THR A 8 11.28 -12.00 -7.84
C THR A 8 10.04 -11.19 -7.46
N ARG A 9 9.57 -11.30 -6.22
CA ARG A 9 8.38 -10.57 -5.78
C ARG A 9 8.76 -9.15 -5.43
N ARG A 10 8.06 -8.19 -6.07
CA ARG A 10 8.36 -6.77 -5.88
C ARG A 10 7.09 -5.94 -6.03
N GLY A 11 7.15 -4.69 -5.54
CA GLY A 11 6.07 -3.73 -5.64
C GLY A 11 5.37 -3.48 -4.32
N ALA A 12 4.44 -2.53 -4.31
CA ALA A 12 3.69 -2.12 -3.13
C ALA A 12 2.38 -2.89 -3.03
N GLN A 13 2.04 -3.31 -1.81
CA GLN A 13 0.86 -4.14 -1.52
C GLN A 13 0.13 -3.59 -0.31
N THR A 14 -1.21 -3.55 -0.37
CA THR A 14 -2.04 -3.09 0.76
C THR A 14 -2.83 -4.23 1.38
N PHE A 15 -3.14 -4.07 2.67
CA PHE A 15 -3.91 -5.02 3.45
C PHE A 15 -4.97 -4.30 4.28
N PHE A 16 -6.10 -4.97 4.51
CA PHE A 16 -7.20 -4.43 5.30
C PHE A 16 -7.79 -5.53 6.20
N ALA A 17 -8.60 -5.12 7.20
CA ALA A 17 -9.30 -6.07 8.06
C ALA A 17 -10.60 -6.52 7.39
N LYS A 18 -10.83 -7.82 7.41
CA LYS A 18 -12.04 -8.42 6.81
C LYS A 18 -13.33 -7.82 7.40
N SER A 19 -13.30 -7.44 8.68
CA SER A 19 -14.46 -6.90 9.37
C SER A 19 -14.79 -5.45 9.01
N SER A 20 -13.92 -4.76 8.27
CA SER A 20 -14.08 -3.34 7.98
C SER A 20 -14.31 -3.10 6.49
N LYS A 21 -15.55 -2.80 6.12
CA LYS A 21 -15.86 -2.44 4.73
C LYS A 21 -15.22 -1.12 4.33
N GLU A 22 -15.18 -0.16 5.24
CA GLU A 22 -14.54 1.13 4.96
C GLU A 22 -13.04 0.96 4.83
N GLY A 23 -12.44 0.09 5.64
CA GLY A 23 -11.02 -0.26 5.53
C GLY A 23 -10.72 -0.92 4.18
N GLU A 24 -11.58 -1.80 3.73
CA GLU A 24 -11.45 -2.44 2.42
C GLU A 24 -11.49 -1.41 1.30
N THR A 25 -12.46 -0.50 1.33
CA THR A 25 -12.61 0.56 0.32
C THR A 25 -11.36 1.45 0.29
N PHE A 26 -10.87 1.82 1.46
CA PHE A 26 -9.66 2.62 1.60
C PHE A 26 -8.44 1.89 1.02
N ALA A 27 -8.26 0.62 1.40
CA ALA A 27 -7.13 -0.18 0.93
C ALA A 27 -7.18 -0.38 -0.58
N LYS A 28 -8.36 -0.58 -1.16
CA LYS A 28 -8.52 -0.71 -2.61
C LYS A 28 -8.17 0.57 -3.34
N ALA A 29 -8.55 1.73 -2.78
CA ALA A 29 -8.17 3.02 -3.35
C ALA A 29 -6.65 3.22 -3.31
N LEU A 30 -6.01 2.87 -2.19
CA LEU A 30 -4.56 2.92 -2.05
C LEU A 30 -3.88 2.00 -3.06
N GLN A 31 -4.37 0.75 -3.16
CA GLN A 31 -3.76 -0.24 -4.06
C GLN A 31 -3.88 0.18 -5.52
N SER A 32 -5.03 0.72 -5.90
CA SER A 32 -5.25 1.20 -7.27
C SER A 32 -4.26 2.29 -7.64
N ALA A 33 -4.07 3.26 -6.74
CA ALA A 33 -3.12 4.35 -6.96
C ALA A 33 -1.67 3.84 -6.99
N LEU A 34 -1.32 2.92 -6.08
CA LEU A 34 0.01 2.33 -6.05
C LEU A 34 0.30 1.50 -7.31
N ASN A 35 -0.70 0.77 -7.80
CA ASN A 35 -0.53 0.02 -9.05
C ASN A 35 -0.25 0.96 -10.22
N ALA A 36 -1.01 2.05 -10.33
CA ALA A 36 -0.89 2.98 -11.44
C ALA A 36 0.40 3.79 -11.40
N GLU A 37 0.76 4.30 -10.23
CA GLU A 37 1.84 5.28 -10.08
C GLU A 37 3.18 4.70 -9.67
N ILE A 38 3.19 3.53 -9.05
CA ILE A 38 4.41 2.92 -8.53
C ILE A 38 4.66 1.58 -9.23
N ASN A 39 3.75 0.61 -9.06
CA ASN A 39 4.00 -0.76 -9.49
C ASN A 39 4.19 -0.88 -11.01
N SER A 40 3.35 -0.23 -11.78
CA SER A 40 3.44 -0.31 -13.24
C SER A 40 4.72 0.34 -13.78
N LYS A 41 5.19 1.40 -13.13
CA LYS A 41 6.37 2.14 -13.59
C LYS A 41 7.68 1.48 -13.18
N GLU A 42 7.66 0.71 -12.09
CA GLU A 42 8.87 0.06 -11.57
C GLU A 42 8.96 -1.41 -11.98
N GLY A 43 8.12 -1.85 -12.91
CA GLY A 43 8.13 -3.23 -13.38
C GLY A 43 7.58 -4.24 -12.38
N GLY A 44 6.91 -3.77 -11.32
CA GLY A 44 6.26 -4.62 -10.35
C GLY A 44 4.93 -5.13 -10.88
N ARG A 45 4.41 -6.16 -10.19
CA ARG A 45 3.09 -6.69 -10.51
C ARG A 45 2.01 -5.74 -10.00
N GLN A 46 0.87 -5.75 -10.67
CA GLN A 46 -0.31 -5.10 -10.13
C GLN A 46 -0.98 -6.06 -9.16
N TYR A 47 -1.30 -5.56 -7.97
CA TYR A 47 -1.87 -6.36 -6.90
C TYR A 47 -3.30 -5.93 -6.60
N SER A 48 -4.05 -6.83 -5.98
CA SER A 48 -5.32 -6.50 -5.33
C SER A 48 -5.04 -6.27 -3.85
N ALA A 49 -5.80 -5.39 -3.21
CA ALA A 49 -5.76 -5.27 -1.76
C ALA A 49 -6.23 -6.58 -1.13
N LEU A 50 -5.57 -7.02 -0.08
CA LEU A 50 -5.82 -8.31 0.55
C LEU A 50 -6.25 -8.17 2.00
N CYS A 51 -7.05 -9.13 2.48
CA CYS A 51 -7.36 -9.24 3.89
C CYS A 51 -6.13 -9.68 4.68
N ALA A 52 -5.99 -9.15 5.88
CA ALA A 52 -4.95 -9.60 6.81
C ALA A 52 -5.50 -9.60 8.22
N GLU A 53 -5.20 -10.66 8.96
CA GLU A 53 -5.57 -10.76 10.37
C GLU A 53 -4.47 -10.11 11.21
N LYS A 54 -4.56 -8.78 11.34
CA LYS A 54 -3.60 -7.98 12.11
C LYS A 54 -4.33 -7.21 13.19
N TYR A 55 -3.81 -7.30 14.40
CA TYR A 55 -4.40 -6.63 15.56
C TYR A 55 -4.64 -5.15 15.32
N ILE A 56 -3.65 -4.45 14.75
CA ILE A 56 -3.76 -3.01 14.50
C ILE A 56 -4.91 -2.67 13.55
N LEU A 57 -5.18 -3.53 12.57
CA LEU A 57 -6.28 -3.33 11.63
C LEU A 57 -7.64 -3.64 12.28
N GLU A 58 -7.70 -4.74 13.03
CA GLU A 58 -8.95 -5.22 13.60
C GLU A 58 -9.44 -4.37 14.76
N CYS A 59 -8.53 -3.79 15.52
CA CYS A 59 -8.86 -3.00 16.70
C CYS A 59 -9.02 -1.51 16.43
N SER A 60 -8.74 -1.05 15.21
CA SER A 60 -8.90 0.37 14.89
C SER A 60 -10.37 0.73 14.74
N PRO A 61 -10.85 1.80 15.40
CA PRO A 61 -12.21 2.28 15.20
C PRO A 61 -12.39 3.08 13.92
N TYR A 62 -11.33 3.28 13.15
CA TYR A 62 -11.33 4.06 11.91
C TYR A 62 -10.97 3.19 10.73
N PRO A 63 -11.31 3.60 9.49
CA PRO A 63 -10.83 2.90 8.30
C PRO A 63 -9.31 2.84 8.30
N SER A 64 -8.76 1.64 8.18
CA SER A 64 -7.32 1.42 8.32
C SER A 64 -6.80 0.48 7.26
N ALA A 65 -5.55 0.70 6.86
CA ALA A 65 -4.86 -0.17 5.92
C ALA A 65 -3.39 -0.24 6.28
N ILE A 66 -2.76 -1.36 5.95
CA ILE A 66 -1.30 -1.49 6.02
C ILE A 66 -0.78 -1.44 4.59
N VAL A 67 0.25 -0.63 4.36
CA VAL A 67 0.92 -0.56 3.07
C VAL A 67 2.32 -1.14 3.24
N GLU A 68 2.57 -2.25 2.54
CA GLU A 68 3.91 -2.80 2.40
C GLU A 68 4.52 -2.14 1.16
N CYS A 69 5.49 -1.26 1.38
CA CYS A 69 6.00 -0.40 0.30
C CYS A 69 6.92 -1.14 -0.68
N GLY A 70 7.35 -2.33 -0.36
CA GLY A 70 8.19 -3.15 -1.21
C GLY A 70 8.66 -4.39 -0.49
N PHE A 71 9.38 -5.23 -1.20
CA PHE A 71 9.91 -6.49 -0.68
C PHE A 71 11.43 -6.38 -0.55
N LEU A 72 11.94 -6.44 0.68
CA LEU A 72 13.37 -6.30 0.93
C LEU A 72 14.19 -7.43 0.31
N SER A 73 13.57 -8.56 0.04
CA SER A 73 14.21 -9.67 -0.66
C SER A 73 14.41 -9.41 -2.17
N ASN A 74 13.77 -8.39 -2.72
CA ASN A 74 13.95 -8.00 -4.11
C ASN A 74 14.97 -6.87 -4.20
N TYR A 75 16.01 -7.06 -4.98
CA TYR A 75 17.12 -6.11 -5.06
C TYR A 75 16.66 -4.73 -5.55
N ALA A 76 15.80 -4.70 -6.58
CA ALA A 76 15.31 -3.45 -7.13
C ALA A 76 14.47 -2.67 -6.11
N ASP A 77 13.58 -3.36 -5.38
CA ASP A 77 12.78 -2.73 -4.32
C ASP A 77 13.68 -2.20 -3.21
N GLU A 78 14.68 -2.99 -2.78
CA GLU A 78 15.61 -2.56 -1.75
C GLU A 78 16.33 -1.27 -2.16
N ILE A 79 16.84 -1.22 -3.38
CA ILE A 79 17.53 -0.04 -3.91
C ILE A 79 16.58 1.16 -3.96
N ASN A 80 15.39 0.97 -4.53
CA ASN A 80 14.40 2.06 -4.67
C ASN A 80 13.99 2.63 -3.33
N LEU A 81 13.76 1.78 -2.33
CA LEU A 81 13.32 2.22 -1.00
C LEU A 81 14.36 3.06 -0.28
N GLN A 82 15.63 3.00 -0.71
CA GLN A 82 16.69 3.84 -0.17
C GLN A 82 16.77 5.20 -0.84
N LYS A 83 16.09 5.40 -1.97
CA LYS A 83 16.16 6.67 -2.72
C LYS A 83 15.11 7.65 -2.20
N THR A 84 15.56 8.86 -1.92
CA THR A 84 14.68 9.94 -1.47
C THR A 84 13.55 10.21 -2.46
N GLU A 85 13.86 10.26 -3.75
CA GLU A 85 12.86 10.51 -4.79
C GLU A 85 11.76 9.46 -4.78
N TYR A 86 12.13 8.18 -4.61
CA TYR A 86 11.16 7.09 -4.57
C TYR A 86 10.29 7.17 -3.32
N GLN A 87 10.89 7.47 -2.17
CA GLN A 87 10.18 7.66 -0.91
C GLN A 87 9.18 8.81 -1.04
N MET A 88 9.58 9.91 -1.65
CA MET A 88 8.70 11.07 -1.84
C MET A 88 7.54 10.75 -2.79
N ARG A 89 7.80 9.97 -3.83
CA ARG A 89 6.76 9.54 -4.77
C ARG A 89 5.73 8.67 -4.06
N LEU A 90 6.18 7.69 -3.27
CA LEU A 90 5.31 6.87 -2.46
C LEU A 90 4.45 7.72 -1.51
N ALA A 91 5.08 8.64 -0.79
CA ALA A 91 4.39 9.52 0.15
C ALA A 91 3.34 10.38 -0.56
N SER A 92 3.66 10.91 -1.75
CA SER A 92 2.72 11.71 -2.53
C SER A 92 1.49 10.91 -2.95
N VAL A 93 1.70 9.68 -3.41
CA VAL A 93 0.60 8.80 -3.82
C VAL A 93 -0.31 8.50 -2.64
N LEU A 94 0.27 8.10 -1.51
CA LEU A 94 -0.49 7.78 -0.31
C LEU A 94 -1.25 9.00 0.23
N CYS A 95 -0.58 10.14 0.26
CA CYS A 95 -1.18 11.40 0.72
C CYS A 95 -2.37 11.80 -0.16
N GLY A 96 -2.23 11.67 -1.48
CA GLY A 96 -3.30 11.98 -2.42
C GLY A 96 -4.55 11.15 -2.19
N VAL A 97 -4.37 9.84 -1.96
CA VAL A 97 -5.51 8.96 -1.66
C VAL A 97 -6.14 9.34 -0.32
N CYS A 98 -5.34 9.57 0.71
CA CYS A 98 -5.85 9.95 2.03
C CYS A 98 -6.68 11.23 1.96
N LYS A 99 -6.23 12.22 1.20
CA LYS A 99 -6.97 13.46 1.01
C LYS A 99 -8.33 13.23 0.37
N ARG A 100 -8.40 12.40 -0.66
CA ARG A 100 -9.67 12.09 -1.34
C ARG A 100 -10.64 11.37 -0.41
N VAL A 101 -10.14 10.38 0.34
CA VAL A 101 -10.98 9.61 1.26
C VAL A 101 -11.48 10.50 2.40
N LEU A 102 -10.61 11.32 2.98
CA LEU A 102 -10.97 12.23 4.06
C LEU A 102 -12.01 13.26 3.60
N LYS A 103 -11.83 13.81 2.41
CA LYS A 103 -12.77 14.78 1.84
C LYS A 103 -14.17 14.18 1.69
N ARG A 104 -14.28 12.94 1.25
CA ARG A 104 -15.58 12.24 1.13
C ARG A 104 -16.25 12.06 2.49
N ARG A 105 -15.46 11.73 3.51
CA ARG A 105 -16.00 11.51 4.86
C ARG A 105 -16.49 12.79 5.51
N CYS A 106 -15.93 13.93 5.14
CA CYS A 106 -16.32 15.22 5.69
C CYS A 106 -17.54 15.84 5.05
N ARG A 107 -18.11 15.17 4.07
CA ARG A 107 -19.38 15.60 3.46
C ARG A 107 -20.59 15.06 4.27
#